data_6cc6727444d07a79f849ef0831555395
#
_entry.id   6cc6727444d07a79f849ef0831555395
#
_cell.length_a   1.000
_cell.length_b   1.000
_cell.length_c   1.000
_cell.angle_alpha   90.00
_cell.angle_beta   90.00
_cell.angle_gamma   90.00
#
_symmetry.space_group_name_H-M   'P 1'
#
loop_
_entity.id
_entity.type
_entity.pdbx_description
1 polymer ?
#
loop_
_entity_poly.entity_id
_entity_poly.type
_entity_poly.pdbx_seq_one_letter_code
_entity_poly.pdbx_strand_id
1 'polypeptide(L)'
;MTSEPVVPEMLHGWAIYLRASEEARRRGDRRTGTDHLLLALLEDPSIEVALGVSLQQARQAHESLDQEALSALGMGSSTDAPPLPMRAVPKKPRIRDIAKKDRLRMTPAAKKVLEEASKPNRRRLYITPQQVLAQILTLQSPDPAAVLLGALGVNTPEVRRGLDAVTPFNGQSHR
;
A
#
# COMPACT_ATOMS: atom_id res chain seq x y z
N MET A 1 15.01 30.01 -8.02
CA MET A 1 14.20 28.82 -8.30
C MET A 1 13.49 28.47 -6.98
N THR A 2 12.30 28.98 -6.81
CA THR A 2 11.46 28.75 -5.62
C THR A 2 10.77 27.40 -5.79
N SER A 3 11.20 26.39 -5.03
CA SER A 3 10.49 25.12 -4.92
C SER A 3 9.15 25.41 -4.24
N GLU A 4 8.05 25.35 -4.98
CA GLU A 4 6.73 25.35 -4.38
C GLU A 4 6.62 24.16 -3.40
N PRO A 5 6.06 24.37 -2.19
CA PRO A 5 5.84 23.29 -1.27
C PRO A 5 4.84 22.32 -1.90
N VAL A 6 5.29 21.07 -2.12
CA VAL A 6 4.41 19.98 -2.56
C VAL A 6 3.40 19.73 -1.44
N VAL A 7 2.20 20.27 -1.62
CA VAL A 7 1.09 20.01 -0.70
C VAL A 7 0.72 18.52 -0.89
N PRO A 8 0.81 17.69 0.15
CA PRO A 8 0.46 16.28 0.02
C PRO A 8 -0.99 16.16 -0.42
N GLU A 9 -1.22 15.43 -1.51
CA GLU A 9 -2.56 15.22 -2.04
C GLU A 9 -3.42 14.51 -0.99
N MET A 10 -4.38 15.23 -0.43
CA MET A 10 -5.30 14.67 0.55
C MET A 10 -6.30 13.77 -0.17
N LEU A 11 -6.10 12.48 -0.06
CA LEU A 11 -6.99 11.49 -0.64
C LEU A 11 -8.07 11.07 0.36
N HIS A 12 -9.28 10.81 -0.12
CA HIS A 12 -10.22 10.05 0.68
C HIS A 12 -9.64 8.65 0.96
N GLY A 13 -9.71 8.17 2.20
CA GLY A 13 -9.29 6.81 2.54
C GLY A 13 -9.90 5.75 1.63
N TRP A 14 -11.07 6.09 1.05
CA TRP A 14 -11.71 5.33 0.00
C TRP A 14 -10.89 5.22 -1.29
N ALA A 15 -10.20 6.27 -1.73
CA ALA A 15 -9.39 6.25 -2.94
C ALA A 15 -8.17 5.31 -2.77
N ILE A 16 -7.53 5.34 -1.61
CA ILE A 16 -6.43 4.43 -1.27
C ILE A 16 -6.92 2.98 -1.28
N TYR A 17 -8.09 2.71 -0.67
CA TYR A 17 -8.69 1.38 -0.69
C TYR A 17 -9.01 0.90 -2.11
N LEU A 18 -9.52 1.75 -2.98
CA LEU A 18 -9.83 1.37 -4.37
C LEU A 18 -8.57 0.99 -5.14
N ARG A 19 -7.48 1.75 -5.00
CA ARG A 19 -6.18 1.41 -5.59
C ARG A 19 -5.64 0.08 -5.05
N ALA A 20 -5.70 -0.12 -3.74
CA ALA A 20 -5.30 -1.37 -3.13
C ALA A 20 -6.16 -2.58 -3.59
N SER A 21 -7.47 -2.37 -3.77
CA SER A 21 -8.36 -3.38 -4.35
C SER A 21 -8.00 -3.73 -5.80
N GLU A 22 -7.52 -2.76 -6.57
CA GLU A 22 -7.07 -2.99 -7.94
C GLU A 22 -5.77 -3.79 -7.98
N GLU A 23 -4.83 -3.50 -7.09
CA GLU A 23 -3.62 -4.32 -6.93
C GLU A 23 -3.95 -5.78 -6.55
N ALA A 24 -4.85 -5.98 -5.58
CA ALA A 24 -5.31 -7.31 -5.20
C ALA A 24 -5.96 -8.06 -6.36
N ARG A 25 -6.79 -7.40 -7.16
CA ARG A 25 -7.39 -8.01 -8.35
C ARG A 25 -6.37 -8.39 -9.40
N ARG A 26 -5.38 -7.54 -9.62
CA ARG A 26 -4.33 -7.79 -10.59
C ARG A 26 -3.58 -9.07 -10.29
N ARG A 27 -3.47 -9.42 -9.02
CA ARG A 27 -2.87 -10.67 -8.53
C ARG A 27 -3.83 -11.85 -8.51
N GLY A 28 -5.13 -11.59 -8.56
CA GLY A 28 -6.17 -12.61 -8.40
C GLY A 28 -6.54 -12.89 -6.93
N ASP A 29 -6.14 -12.01 -6.02
CA ASP A 29 -6.44 -12.16 -4.60
C ASP A 29 -7.92 -11.91 -4.31
N ARG A 30 -8.45 -12.63 -3.32
CA ARG A 30 -9.87 -12.55 -2.93
C ARG A 30 -10.18 -11.42 -1.93
N ARG A 31 -9.15 -10.86 -1.32
CA ARG A 31 -9.25 -9.80 -0.29
C ARG A 31 -8.13 -8.80 -0.46
N THR A 32 -8.41 -7.55 -0.08
CA THR A 32 -7.41 -6.50 -0.02
C THR A 32 -6.70 -6.55 1.32
N GLY A 33 -5.41 -6.86 1.32
CA GLY A 33 -4.54 -6.93 2.49
C GLY A 33 -3.76 -5.63 2.75
N THR A 34 -2.90 -5.65 3.76
CA THR A 34 -1.99 -4.55 4.12
C THR A 34 -0.87 -4.36 3.10
N ASP A 35 -0.41 -5.45 2.49
CA ASP A 35 0.51 -5.49 1.35
C ASP A 35 -0.03 -4.73 0.14
N HIS A 36 -1.31 -4.93 -0.20
CA HIS A 36 -1.96 -4.19 -1.28
C HIS A 36 -2.11 -2.70 -0.96
N LEU A 37 -2.31 -2.34 0.32
CA LEU A 37 -2.28 -0.94 0.74
C LEU A 37 -0.90 -0.33 0.53
N LEU A 38 0.17 -1.06 0.87
CA LEU A 38 1.54 -0.60 0.65
C LEU A 38 1.84 -0.40 -0.84
N LEU A 39 1.45 -1.35 -1.70
CA LEU A 39 1.60 -1.23 -3.16
C LEU A 39 0.81 -0.03 -3.71
N ALA A 40 -0.41 0.19 -3.22
CA ALA A 40 -1.22 1.34 -3.64
C ALA A 40 -0.61 2.69 -3.21
N LEU A 41 0.06 2.74 -2.06
CA LEU A 41 0.77 3.93 -1.61
C LEU A 41 1.99 4.24 -2.48
N LEU A 42 2.70 3.22 -2.97
CA LEU A 42 3.83 3.37 -3.88
C LEU A 42 3.46 3.91 -5.27
N GLU A 43 2.17 4.12 -5.57
CA GLU A 43 1.76 4.92 -6.74
C GLU A 43 2.01 6.42 -6.55
N ASP A 44 2.24 6.87 -5.31
CA ASP A 44 2.58 8.25 -4.97
C ASP A 44 4.10 8.41 -4.98
N PRO A 45 4.66 9.29 -5.83
CA PRO A 45 6.10 9.51 -5.91
C PRO A 45 6.75 9.92 -4.58
N SER A 46 6.01 10.61 -3.71
CA SER A 46 6.50 11.02 -2.40
C SER A 46 6.77 9.81 -1.49
N ILE A 47 5.97 8.76 -1.62
CA ILE A 47 6.12 7.50 -0.89
C ILE A 47 7.27 6.67 -1.46
N GLU A 48 7.42 6.61 -2.80
CA GLU A 48 8.58 5.98 -3.43
C GLU A 48 9.90 6.58 -2.93
N VAL A 49 9.97 7.92 -2.89
CA VAL A 49 11.15 8.62 -2.37
C VAL A 49 11.36 8.35 -0.88
N ALA A 50 10.30 8.35 -0.07
CA ALA A 50 10.39 8.12 1.37
C ALA A 50 10.86 6.70 1.71
N LEU A 51 10.46 5.70 0.92
CA LEU A 51 10.84 4.30 1.12
C LEU A 51 12.16 3.94 0.40
N GLY A 52 12.59 4.72 -0.59
CA GLY A 52 13.71 4.41 -1.47
C GLY A 52 13.45 3.20 -2.37
N VAL A 53 12.17 2.86 -2.63
CA VAL A 53 11.74 1.66 -3.36
C VAL A 53 10.67 2.03 -4.36
N SER A 54 10.81 1.57 -5.60
CA SER A 54 9.79 1.76 -6.63
C SER A 54 8.64 0.74 -6.51
N LEU A 55 7.47 1.12 -7.01
CA LEU A 55 6.31 0.22 -7.09
C LEU A 55 6.66 -1.08 -7.83
N GLN A 56 7.48 -1.00 -8.89
CA GLN A 56 7.86 -2.19 -9.65
C GLN A 56 8.72 -3.15 -8.83
N GLN A 57 9.70 -2.64 -8.08
CA GLN A 57 10.51 -3.44 -7.17
C GLN A 57 9.66 -4.10 -6.08
N ALA A 58 8.70 -3.37 -5.52
CA ALA A 58 7.79 -3.91 -4.51
C ALA A 58 6.90 -5.03 -5.06
N ARG A 59 6.42 -4.91 -6.29
CA ARG A 59 5.66 -5.97 -6.96
C ARG A 59 6.50 -7.22 -7.20
N GLN A 60 7.73 -7.06 -7.67
CA GLN A 60 8.65 -8.18 -7.88
C GLN A 60 9.00 -8.91 -6.57
N ALA A 61 9.30 -8.14 -5.51
CA ALA A 61 9.55 -8.72 -4.19
C ALA A 61 8.34 -9.50 -3.66
N HIS A 62 7.13 -8.97 -3.88
CA HIS A 62 5.90 -9.63 -3.47
C HIS A 62 5.68 -10.96 -4.23
N GLU A 63 5.93 -10.99 -5.54
CA GLU A 63 5.87 -12.23 -6.34
C GLU A 63 6.92 -13.24 -5.89
N SER A 64 8.13 -12.80 -5.57
CA SER A 64 9.19 -13.67 -5.05
C SER A 64 8.83 -14.32 -3.73
N LEU A 65 8.21 -13.57 -2.81
CA LEU A 65 7.73 -14.11 -1.52
C LEU A 65 6.67 -15.21 -1.72
N ASP A 66 5.76 -15.04 -2.68
CA ASP A 66 4.77 -16.06 -3.00
C ASP A 66 5.43 -17.33 -3.59
N GLN A 67 6.40 -17.15 -4.49
CA GLN A 67 7.13 -18.27 -5.07
C GLN A 67 7.93 -19.03 -4.02
N GLU A 68 8.57 -18.33 -3.08
CA GLU A 68 9.27 -18.93 -1.95
C GLU A 68 8.30 -19.72 -1.07
N ALA A 69 7.13 -19.14 -0.74
CA ALA A 69 6.11 -19.80 0.06
C ALA A 69 5.58 -21.07 -0.63
N LEU A 70 5.32 -21.03 -1.93
CA LEU A 70 4.89 -22.20 -2.72
C LEU A 70 5.99 -23.26 -2.79
N SER A 71 7.24 -22.85 -2.97
CA SER A 71 8.38 -23.76 -3.01
C SER A 71 8.58 -24.47 -1.66
N ALA A 72 8.41 -23.72 -0.55
CA ALA A 72 8.49 -24.30 0.79
C ALA A 72 7.40 -25.34 1.08
N LEU A 73 6.26 -25.24 0.40
CA LEU A 73 5.17 -26.22 0.46
C LEU A 73 5.35 -27.39 -0.51
N GLY A 74 6.49 -27.46 -1.24
CA GLY A 74 6.73 -28.47 -2.26
C GLY A 74 5.90 -28.29 -3.53
N MET A 75 5.24 -27.14 -3.67
CA MET A 75 4.44 -26.75 -4.85
C MET A 75 5.30 -25.90 -5.80
N GLY A 76 6.56 -26.27 -6.01
CA GLY A 76 7.45 -25.58 -6.95
C GLY A 76 6.81 -25.52 -8.33
N SER A 77 6.91 -24.36 -8.98
CA SER A 77 6.37 -24.11 -10.30
C SER A 77 6.85 -25.17 -11.28
N SER A 78 5.94 -26.02 -11.74
CA SER A 78 6.15 -26.80 -12.94
C SER A 78 6.35 -25.79 -14.06
N THR A 79 7.58 -25.67 -14.54
CA THR A 79 7.99 -24.76 -15.63
C THR A 79 7.26 -25.08 -16.97
N ASP A 80 6.39 -26.07 -16.99
CA ASP A 80 5.64 -26.57 -18.14
C ASP A 80 4.19 -26.03 -18.26
N ALA A 81 3.75 -25.15 -17.38
CA ALA A 81 2.45 -24.53 -17.57
C ALA A 81 2.57 -23.47 -18.70
N PRO A 82 1.76 -23.57 -19.77
CA PRO A 82 1.78 -22.56 -20.83
C PRO A 82 1.48 -21.19 -20.18
N PRO A 83 2.16 -20.11 -20.62
CA PRO A 83 1.93 -18.78 -20.06
C PRO A 83 0.45 -18.44 -20.21
N LEU A 84 -0.22 -18.22 -19.07
CA LEU A 84 -1.60 -17.77 -19.09
C LEU A 84 -1.66 -16.49 -19.94
N PRO A 85 -2.65 -16.37 -20.86
CA PRO A 85 -2.74 -15.21 -21.73
C PRO A 85 -2.76 -13.95 -20.82
N MET A 86 -1.76 -13.10 -20.98
CA MET A 86 -1.68 -11.82 -20.28
C MET A 86 -2.98 -11.07 -20.57
N ARG A 87 -3.86 -11.06 -19.58
CA ARG A 87 -5.10 -10.29 -19.66
C ARG A 87 -4.69 -8.85 -19.85
N ALA A 88 -5.04 -8.27 -21.00
CA ALA A 88 -4.72 -6.89 -21.32
C ALA A 88 -5.05 -6.00 -20.13
N VAL A 89 -4.03 -5.27 -19.65
CA VAL A 89 -4.19 -4.33 -18.53
C VAL A 89 -5.25 -3.31 -18.95
N PRO A 90 -6.43 -3.30 -18.33
CA PRO A 90 -7.44 -2.32 -18.67
C PRO A 90 -6.90 -0.93 -18.34
N LYS A 91 -7.13 0.04 -19.26
CA LYS A 91 -6.85 1.48 -19.00
C LYS A 91 -7.41 1.80 -17.63
N LYS A 92 -6.60 2.47 -16.76
CA LYS A 92 -6.96 2.85 -15.37
C LYS A 92 -8.43 3.28 -15.30
N PRO A 93 -9.31 2.50 -14.65
CA PRO A 93 -10.71 2.88 -14.51
C PRO A 93 -10.79 4.14 -13.66
N ARG A 94 -11.59 5.10 -14.08
CA ARG A 94 -11.86 6.28 -13.24
C ARG A 94 -12.51 5.79 -11.94
N ILE A 95 -12.13 6.37 -10.80
CA ILE A 95 -12.60 5.99 -9.45
C ILE A 95 -14.15 5.85 -9.37
N ARG A 96 -14.90 6.55 -10.24
CA ARG A 96 -16.36 6.49 -10.34
C ARG A 96 -16.91 5.22 -10.99
N ASP A 97 -16.09 4.51 -11.76
CA ASP A 97 -16.55 3.40 -12.64
C ASP A 97 -16.47 2.03 -11.95
N ILE A 98 -15.93 1.97 -10.73
CA ILE A 98 -15.85 0.71 -9.98
C ILE A 98 -17.19 0.46 -9.32
N ALA A 99 -18.00 -0.39 -9.94
CA ALA A 99 -19.29 -0.81 -9.40
C ALA A 99 -19.12 -1.45 -8.01
N LYS A 100 -20.09 -1.24 -7.10
CA LYS A 100 -20.09 -1.83 -5.73
C LYS A 100 -19.84 -3.35 -5.75
N LYS A 101 -20.26 -4.03 -6.81
CA LYS A 101 -20.16 -5.48 -7.01
C LYS A 101 -18.72 -5.97 -7.19
N ASP A 102 -17.81 -5.08 -7.61
CA ASP A 102 -16.43 -5.43 -7.94
C ASP A 102 -15.43 -5.12 -6.81
N ARG A 103 -15.90 -4.76 -5.64
CA ARG A 103 -15.04 -4.38 -4.51
C ARG A 103 -14.62 -5.60 -3.72
N LEU A 104 -13.32 -5.82 -3.60
CA LEU A 104 -12.80 -6.86 -2.75
C LEU A 104 -12.95 -6.47 -1.27
N ARG A 105 -13.32 -7.42 -0.42
CA ARG A 105 -13.37 -7.16 1.02
C ARG A 105 -11.96 -6.94 1.58
N MET A 106 -11.81 -5.93 2.42
CA MET A 106 -10.57 -5.73 3.17
C MET A 106 -10.37 -6.81 4.22
N THR A 107 -9.11 -7.15 4.48
CA THR A 107 -8.73 -7.89 5.68
C THR A 107 -8.95 -7.02 6.93
N PRO A 108 -9.16 -7.63 8.12
CA PRO A 108 -9.30 -6.86 9.36
C PRO A 108 -8.09 -5.95 9.64
N ALA A 109 -6.87 -6.43 9.32
CA ALA A 109 -5.64 -5.66 9.49
C ALA A 109 -5.62 -4.43 8.57
N ALA A 110 -5.91 -4.58 7.28
CA ALA A 110 -5.97 -3.46 6.34
C ALA A 110 -7.04 -2.42 6.73
N LYS A 111 -8.20 -2.89 7.20
CA LYS A 111 -9.25 -2.00 7.72
C LYS A 111 -8.76 -1.21 8.93
N LYS A 112 -8.10 -1.87 9.89
CA LYS A 112 -7.56 -1.22 11.08
C LYS A 112 -6.53 -0.16 10.72
N VAL A 113 -5.64 -0.42 9.76
CA VAL A 113 -4.65 0.56 9.28
C VAL A 113 -5.33 1.84 8.79
N LEU A 114 -6.37 1.74 7.95
CA LEU A 114 -7.09 2.91 7.45
C LEU A 114 -7.89 3.63 8.55
N GLU A 115 -8.48 2.89 9.49
CA GLU A 115 -9.18 3.45 10.64
C GLU A 115 -8.23 4.23 11.56
N GLU A 116 -7.07 3.68 11.88
CA GLU A 116 -6.05 4.35 12.70
C GLU A 116 -5.50 5.59 12.00
N ALA A 117 -5.18 5.49 10.71
CA ALA A 117 -4.70 6.61 9.92
C ALA A 117 -5.74 7.76 9.83
N SER A 118 -7.04 7.45 9.92
CA SER A 118 -8.11 8.45 9.86
C SER A 118 -8.39 9.16 11.19
N LYS A 119 -7.92 8.63 12.32
CA LYS A 119 -8.21 9.19 13.66
C LYS A 119 -7.87 10.68 13.82
N PRO A 120 -6.71 11.18 13.34
CA PRO A 120 -6.37 12.59 13.46
C PRO A 120 -7.35 13.52 12.73
N ASN A 121 -7.95 13.02 11.64
CA ASN A 121 -8.80 13.80 10.73
C ASN A 121 -10.27 13.33 10.68
N ARG A 122 -10.79 12.76 11.78
CA ARG A 122 -12.16 12.20 11.83
C ARG A 122 -13.26 13.15 11.31
N ARG A 123 -13.07 14.46 11.45
CA ARG A 123 -14.04 15.46 10.99
C ARG A 123 -14.03 15.69 9.48
N ARG A 124 -12.94 15.34 8.77
CA ARG A 124 -12.76 15.66 7.35
C ARG A 124 -12.72 14.45 6.41
N LEU A 125 -12.68 13.21 6.91
CA LEU A 125 -12.59 11.97 6.13
C LEU A 125 -11.41 11.90 5.15
N TYR A 126 -10.46 12.84 5.24
CA TYR A 126 -9.27 12.88 4.41
C TYR A 126 -8.09 12.25 5.14
N ILE A 127 -7.40 11.39 4.44
CA ILE A 127 -6.19 10.70 4.93
C ILE A 127 -5.08 11.03 3.94
N THR A 128 -3.88 11.33 4.44
CA THR A 128 -2.72 11.45 3.57
C THR A 128 -2.06 10.09 3.37
N PRO A 129 -1.40 9.84 2.21
CA PRO A 129 -0.61 8.63 1.99
C PRO A 129 0.42 8.41 3.10
N GLN A 130 1.05 9.48 3.60
CA GLN A 130 2.03 9.44 4.68
C GLN A 130 1.43 8.95 6.00
N GLN A 131 0.19 9.34 6.33
CA GLN A 131 -0.51 8.85 7.53
C GLN A 131 -0.78 7.35 7.45
N VAL A 132 -1.17 6.85 6.28
CA VAL A 132 -1.38 5.41 6.07
C VAL A 132 -0.04 4.67 6.13
N LEU A 133 1.01 5.20 5.49
CA LEU A 133 2.36 4.64 5.56
C LEU A 133 2.84 4.58 7.01
N ALA A 134 2.69 5.64 7.80
CA ALA A 134 3.07 5.64 9.20
C ALA A 134 2.40 4.51 10.01
N GLN A 135 1.13 4.18 9.71
CA GLN A 135 0.46 3.04 10.33
C GLN A 135 0.99 1.69 9.83
N ILE A 136 1.27 1.55 8.54
CA ILE A 136 1.87 0.33 7.97
C ILE A 136 3.23 0.06 8.61
N LEU A 137 4.05 1.08 8.83
CA LEU A 137 5.36 0.97 9.46
C LEU A 137 5.31 0.55 10.95
N THR A 138 4.13 0.50 11.57
CA THR A 138 3.95 -0.07 12.92
C THR A 138 3.67 -1.56 12.91
N LEU A 139 3.36 -2.13 11.76
CA LEU A 139 3.05 -3.55 11.63
C LEU A 139 4.32 -4.39 11.79
N GLN A 140 4.15 -5.59 12.32
CA GLN A 140 5.23 -6.55 12.55
C GLN A 140 4.91 -7.88 11.87
N SER A 141 5.95 -8.65 11.57
CA SER A 141 5.77 -10.03 11.10
C SER A 141 4.85 -10.80 12.09
N PRO A 142 3.91 -11.61 11.60
CA PRO A 142 3.76 -12.09 10.22
C PRO A 142 2.82 -11.25 9.31
N ASP A 143 2.61 -9.96 9.56
CA ASP A 143 1.76 -9.14 8.69
C ASP A 143 2.37 -9.04 7.28
N PRO A 144 1.59 -9.23 6.19
CA PRO A 144 2.09 -9.24 4.83
C PRO A 144 2.85 -7.97 4.41
N ALA A 145 2.40 -6.79 4.84
CA ALA A 145 3.11 -5.54 4.54
C ALA A 145 4.46 -5.46 5.27
N ALA A 146 4.52 -5.94 6.53
CA ALA A 146 5.77 -5.96 7.28
C ALA A 146 6.79 -6.95 6.66
N VAL A 147 6.31 -8.11 6.21
CA VAL A 147 7.14 -9.10 5.49
C VAL A 147 7.68 -8.51 4.19
N LEU A 148 6.81 -7.84 3.41
CA LEU A 148 7.21 -7.19 2.16
C LEU A 148 8.24 -6.08 2.39
N LEU A 149 8.05 -5.22 3.39
CA LEU A 149 9.04 -4.19 3.76
C LEU A 149 10.38 -4.79 4.15
N GLY A 150 10.37 -5.91 4.88
CA GLY A 150 11.57 -6.66 5.22
C GLY A 150 12.29 -7.22 3.99
N ALA A 151 11.55 -7.83 3.06
CA ALA A 151 12.11 -8.36 1.80
C ALA A 151 12.70 -7.25 0.91
N LEU A 152 12.15 -6.05 0.97
CA LEU A 152 12.66 -4.86 0.27
C LEU A 152 13.87 -4.22 0.98
N GLY A 153 14.27 -4.70 2.15
CA GLY A 153 15.37 -4.12 2.93
C GLY A 153 15.09 -2.72 3.46
N VAL A 154 13.81 -2.35 3.60
CA VAL A 154 13.42 -1.02 4.08
C VAL A 154 13.74 -0.88 5.56
N ASN A 155 14.53 0.15 5.91
CA ASN A 155 14.80 0.50 7.30
C ASN A 155 13.60 1.24 7.91
N THR A 156 12.64 0.48 8.40
CA THR A 156 11.38 1.00 8.95
C THR A 156 11.58 2.10 10.02
N PRO A 157 12.51 1.97 11.00
CA PRO A 157 12.79 3.03 11.97
C PRO A 157 13.29 4.34 11.35
N GLU A 158 14.08 4.27 10.30
CA GLU A 158 14.63 5.43 9.62
C GLU A 158 13.56 6.17 8.81
N VAL A 159 12.79 5.42 8.02
CA VAL A 159 11.66 5.96 7.27
C VAL A 159 10.65 6.65 8.20
N ARG A 160 10.36 6.02 9.34
CA ARG A 160 9.44 6.60 10.33
C ARG A 160 9.96 7.93 10.87
N ARG A 161 11.24 8.01 11.23
CA ARG A 161 11.85 9.29 11.67
C ARG A 161 11.78 10.36 10.59
N GLY A 162 12.00 9.99 9.33
CA GLY A 162 11.87 10.90 8.19
C GLY A 162 10.44 11.42 8.02
N LEU A 163 9.43 10.58 8.16
CA LEU A 163 8.02 10.98 8.09
C LEU A 163 7.62 11.92 9.24
N ASP A 164 8.08 11.64 10.46
CA ASP A 164 7.80 12.48 11.63
C ASP A 164 8.44 13.88 11.49
N ALA A 165 9.58 13.97 10.82
CA ALA A 165 10.27 15.24 10.55
C ALA A 165 9.56 16.10 9.49
N VAL A 166 8.93 15.46 8.49
CA VAL A 166 8.22 16.14 7.38
C VAL A 166 6.79 16.51 7.76
N THR A 167 6.19 15.75 8.67
CA THR A 167 4.84 16.02 9.17
C THR A 167 4.91 16.37 10.66
N PRO A 168 5.27 17.60 11.04
CA PRO A 168 5.16 17.99 12.44
C PRO A 168 3.69 17.83 12.81
N PHE A 169 3.42 16.85 13.68
CA PHE A 169 2.11 16.61 14.26
C PHE A 169 1.69 17.88 15.03
N ASN A 170 0.96 18.74 14.35
CA ASN A 170 0.49 20.02 14.90
C ASN A 170 -0.63 19.75 15.91
N GLY A 171 -0.27 19.07 17.00
CA GLY A 171 -1.08 18.88 18.19
C GLY A 171 -1.00 20.06 19.12
N GLN A 172 -0.92 21.29 18.61
CA GLN A 172 -1.14 22.47 19.44
C GLN A 172 -2.63 22.73 19.58
N SER A 173 -3.17 22.16 20.65
CA SER A 173 -4.41 22.56 21.26
C SER A 173 -4.36 24.08 21.52
N HIS A 174 -5.11 24.85 20.75
CA HIS A 174 -5.53 26.17 21.23
C HIS A 174 -6.54 25.93 22.36
N ARG A 175 -6.07 26.23 23.56
CA ARG A 175 -6.94 26.51 24.72
C ARG A 175 -7.72 27.81 24.50
#